data_35a57990bbcea2f4d86256ea27edf3f3
#
_entry.id   35a57990bbcea2f4d86256ea27edf3f3
#
_cell.length_a   1.000
_cell.length_b   1.000
_cell.length_c   1.000
_cell.angle_alpha   90.00
_cell.angle_beta   90.00
_cell.angle_gamma   90.00
#
_symmetry.space_group_name_H-M   'P 1'
#
loop_
_entity.id
_entity.type
_entity.pdbx_description
1 polymer ?
#
loop_
_entity_poly.entity_id
_entity_poly.type
_entity_poly.pdbx_seq_one_letter_code
_entity_poly.pdbx_strand_id
1 'polypeptide(L)'
;MDRFDTMRLFVRIVERRSFTLAASDLDLPRSTATQAIKRLESRLGVRLLQRTTRHVSPTLDGEAYHRRCLAILADVEDAEAAFTDARPTGLLRVDVHGTLARAFVLPDLPDFLARYPGLRVHIGEGDRLVDLVREGVDCVLRVGDLHDSSMVGRRIAMLEEVTCASPGYLERHGTPQTLDDLEGHVAIGFVSTATGSTLPLEFVHGGEVRNVTLPSVVTVSGAETNTMLARLGLGLIQVPLYHVAKDLADGTLVRVLPDQPPTPSPVSLLYPHSRQLSPRVRVFIDWLAGTFSARAGEGVTMI
;
A
#
# COMPACT_ATOMS: atom_id res chain seq x y z
N MET A 1 -9.99 -20.17 30.58
CA MET A 1 -9.46 -19.56 29.36
C MET A 1 -10.57 -18.73 28.75
N ASP A 2 -10.38 -17.45 28.67
CA ASP A 2 -11.35 -16.52 28.10
C ASP A 2 -11.31 -16.53 26.54
N ARG A 3 -12.05 -15.60 25.92
CA ARG A 3 -12.10 -15.51 24.43
C ARG A 3 -10.79 -15.04 23.85
N PHE A 4 -10.12 -14.08 24.49
CA PHE A 4 -8.86 -13.51 24.01
C PHE A 4 -7.72 -14.52 24.16
N ASP A 5 -7.67 -15.26 25.27
CA ASP A 5 -6.71 -16.35 25.45
C ASP A 5 -6.89 -17.43 24.37
N THR A 6 -8.16 -17.75 24.04
CA THR A 6 -8.47 -18.73 22.99
C THR A 6 -8.02 -18.23 21.61
N MET A 7 -8.17 -16.93 21.33
CA MET A 7 -7.67 -16.31 20.08
C MET A 7 -6.15 -16.33 20.04
N ARG A 8 -5.46 -15.96 21.13
CA ARG A 8 -3.99 -16.03 21.24
C ARG A 8 -3.48 -17.45 21.01
N LEU A 9 -4.12 -18.42 21.63
CA LEU A 9 -3.77 -19.84 21.42
C LEU A 9 -3.96 -20.28 19.97
N PHE A 10 -5.08 -19.90 19.34
CA PHE A 10 -5.34 -20.26 17.94
C PHE A 10 -4.29 -19.65 17.00
N VAL A 11 -3.98 -18.35 17.16
CA VAL A 11 -2.93 -17.66 16.41
C VAL A 11 -1.59 -18.39 16.59
N ARG A 12 -1.21 -18.71 17.83
CA ARG A 12 0.05 -19.38 18.11
C ARG A 12 0.12 -20.79 17.49
N ILE A 13 -1.00 -21.54 17.43
CA ILE A 13 -1.05 -22.85 16.77
C ILE A 13 -0.84 -22.71 15.26
N VAL A 14 -1.43 -21.71 14.63
CA VAL A 14 -1.24 -21.44 13.19
C VAL A 14 0.22 -21.09 12.89
N GLU A 15 0.84 -20.21 13.69
CA GLU A 15 2.24 -19.80 13.56
C GLU A 15 3.22 -20.96 13.75
N ARG A 16 3.02 -21.74 14.81
CA ARG A 16 3.90 -22.87 15.17
C ARG A 16 3.62 -24.13 14.38
N ARG A 17 2.47 -24.20 13.69
CA ARG A 17 1.96 -25.42 13.02
C ARG A 17 1.96 -26.63 13.93
N SER A 18 1.84 -26.40 15.26
CA SER A 18 1.97 -27.42 16.30
C SER A 18 1.18 -27.04 17.55
N PHE A 19 0.30 -27.93 18.00
CA PHE A 19 -0.41 -27.76 19.26
C PHE A 19 0.52 -27.83 20.48
N THR A 20 1.54 -28.68 20.42
CA THR A 20 2.47 -28.91 21.54
C THR A 20 3.34 -27.66 21.74
N LEU A 21 3.93 -27.13 20.65
CA LEU A 21 4.77 -25.94 20.73
C LEU A 21 3.95 -24.70 21.13
N ALA A 22 2.77 -24.53 20.56
CA ALA A 22 1.90 -23.39 20.90
C ALA A 22 1.42 -23.45 22.36
N ALA A 23 1.11 -24.64 22.88
CA ALA A 23 0.73 -24.81 24.29
C ALA A 23 1.91 -24.51 25.21
N SER A 24 3.13 -24.97 24.87
CA SER A 24 4.34 -24.64 25.61
C SER A 24 4.66 -23.15 25.63
N ASP A 25 4.49 -22.45 24.48
CA ASP A 25 4.72 -20.99 24.38
C ASP A 25 3.77 -20.17 25.28
N LEU A 26 2.62 -20.75 25.67
CA LEU A 26 1.58 -20.10 26.47
C LEU A 26 1.43 -20.72 27.87
N ASP A 27 2.37 -21.54 28.28
CA ASP A 27 2.35 -22.24 29.58
C ASP A 27 1.05 -23.04 29.84
N LEU A 28 0.52 -23.66 28.78
CA LEU A 28 -0.72 -24.44 28.85
C LEU A 28 -0.46 -25.95 28.67
N PRO A 29 -1.21 -26.82 29.36
CA PRO A 29 -1.24 -28.26 29.04
C PRO A 29 -1.77 -28.46 27.61
N ARG A 30 -1.15 -29.36 26.84
CA ARG A 30 -1.58 -29.70 25.47
C ARG A 30 -3.05 -30.14 25.40
N SER A 31 -3.54 -30.85 26.42
CA SER A 31 -4.94 -31.27 26.52
C SER A 31 -5.88 -30.06 26.58
N THR A 32 -5.54 -29.05 27.38
CA THR A 32 -6.27 -27.80 27.50
C THR A 32 -6.31 -27.04 26.17
N ALA A 33 -5.18 -26.93 25.50
CA ALA A 33 -5.11 -26.30 24.18
C ALA A 33 -6.00 -27.03 23.15
N THR A 34 -5.97 -28.36 23.14
CA THR A 34 -6.81 -29.16 22.24
C THR A 34 -8.30 -28.97 22.53
N GLN A 35 -8.71 -28.96 23.79
CA GLN A 35 -10.11 -28.76 24.17
C GLN A 35 -10.60 -27.36 23.85
N ALA A 36 -9.76 -26.35 24.06
CA ALA A 36 -10.11 -24.96 23.77
C ALA A 36 -10.40 -24.75 22.28
N ILE A 37 -9.56 -25.29 21.40
CA ILE A 37 -9.79 -25.20 19.95
C ILE A 37 -11.03 -25.99 19.52
N LYS A 38 -11.26 -27.17 20.06
CA LYS A 38 -12.50 -27.93 19.80
C LYS A 38 -13.76 -27.15 20.18
N ARG A 39 -13.74 -26.49 21.35
CA ARG A 39 -14.86 -25.64 21.80
C ARG A 39 -15.02 -24.41 20.90
N LEU A 40 -13.93 -23.82 20.44
CA LEU A 40 -13.94 -22.70 19.51
C LEU A 40 -14.60 -23.11 18.18
N GLU A 41 -14.14 -24.20 17.56
CA GLU A 41 -14.68 -24.73 16.31
C GLU A 41 -16.17 -25.13 16.45
N SER A 42 -16.53 -25.78 17.56
CA SER A 42 -17.93 -26.13 17.87
C SER A 42 -18.82 -24.88 18.00
N ARG A 43 -18.32 -23.83 18.64
CA ARG A 43 -19.05 -22.57 18.79
C ARG A 43 -19.24 -21.82 17.47
N LEU A 44 -18.26 -21.88 16.58
CA LEU A 44 -18.31 -21.22 15.27
C LEU A 44 -19.02 -22.06 14.21
N GLY A 45 -19.22 -23.35 14.47
CA GLY A 45 -19.86 -24.29 13.54
C GLY A 45 -18.97 -24.68 12.36
N VAL A 46 -17.68 -24.30 12.37
CA VAL A 46 -16.73 -24.58 11.29
C VAL A 46 -15.42 -25.14 11.81
N ARG A 47 -14.72 -25.91 10.98
CA ARG A 47 -13.36 -26.32 11.28
C ARG A 47 -12.38 -25.24 10.87
N LEU A 48 -11.55 -24.81 11.83
CA LEU A 48 -10.51 -23.81 11.59
C LEU A 48 -9.15 -24.45 11.29
N LEU A 49 -8.91 -25.66 11.81
CA LEU A 49 -7.65 -26.36 11.65
C LEU A 49 -7.88 -27.76 11.04
N GLN A 50 -7.10 -28.06 10.03
CA GLN A 50 -6.96 -29.43 9.52
C GLN A 50 -5.69 -30.06 10.11
N ARG A 51 -5.84 -31.31 10.54
CA ARG A 51 -4.77 -32.10 11.17
C ARG A 51 -4.40 -33.22 10.25
N THR A 52 -3.16 -33.30 9.87
CA THR A 52 -2.53 -34.52 9.38
C THR A 52 -1.70 -35.14 10.50
N THR A 53 -1.26 -36.36 10.35
CA THR A 53 -0.41 -37.01 11.34
C THR A 53 0.92 -36.31 11.60
N ARG A 54 1.32 -35.39 10.71
CA ARG A 54 2.62 -34.68 10.77
C ARG A 54 2.54 -33.18 10.86
N HIS A 55 1.42 -32.54 10.44
CA HIS A 55 1.28 -31.08 10.38
C HIS A 55 -0.12 -30.62 10.77
N VAL A 56 -0.17 -29.41 11.32
CA VAL A 56 -1.39 -28.63 11.56
C VAL A 56 -1.36 -27.44 10.62
N SER A 57 -2.41 -27.26 9.84
CA SER A 57 -2.58 -26.10 8.96
C SER A 57 -3.99 -25.51 9.10
N PRO A 58 -4.18 -24.22 8.90
CA PRO A 58 -5.49 -23.61 8.86
C PRO A 58 -6.28 -24.09 7.64
N THR A 59 -7.60 -24.15 7.77
CA THR A 59 -8.55 -24.22 6.66
C THR A 59 -8.74 -22.83 6.06
N LEU A 60 -9.49 -22.67 4.96
CA LEU A 60 -9.86 -21.35 4.44
C LEU A 60 -10.58 -20.49 5.50
N ASP A 61 -11.51 -21.09 6.24
CA ASP A 61 -12.18 -20.44 7.38
C ASP A 61 -11.18 -20.12 8.50
N GLY A 62 -10.21 -21.03 8.73
CA GLY A 62 -9.13 -20.84 9.67
C GLY A 62 -8.22 -19.67 9.32
N GLU A 63 -7.87 -19.49 8.06
CA GLU A 63 -7.10 -18.34 7.59
C GLU A 63 -7.87 -17.03 7.75
N ALA A 64 -9.15 -17.03 7.39
CA ALA A 64 -10.01 -15.87 7.58
C ALA A 64 -10.14 -15.51 9.07
N TYR A 65 -10.36 -16.52 9.93
CA TYR A 65 -10.45 -16.32 11.37
C TYR A 65 -9.10 -15.90 11.98
N HIS A 66 -7.98 -16.42 11.49
CA HIS A 66 -6.63 -16.04 11.94
C HIS A 66 -6.38 -14.54 11.72
N ARG A 67 -6.67 -14.03 10.51
CA ARG A 67 -6.56 -12.59 10.22
C ARG A 67 -7.41 -11.74 11.18
N ARG A 68 -8.65 -12.17 11.45
CA ARG A 68 -9.53 -11.48 12.40
C ARG A 68 -9.02 -11.51 13.83
N CYS A 69 -8.49 -12.66 14.29
CA CYS A 69 -7.90 -12.77 15.63
C CYS A 69 -6.71 -11.83 15.80
N LEU A 70 -5.83 -11.75 14.80
CA LEU A 70 -4.68 -10.84 14.84
C LEU A 70 -5.13 -9.38 14.96
N ALA A 71 -6.16 -8.96 14.22
CA ALA A 71 -6.70 -7.60 14.30
C ALA A 71 -7.31 -7.30 15.69
N ILE A 72 -8.17 -8.20 16.18
CA ILE A 72 -8.83 -8.03 17.50
C ILE A 72 -7.82 -7.99 18.64
N LEU A 73 -6.83 -8.87 18.64
CA LEU A 73 -5.79 -8.89 19.68
C LEU A 73 -4.95 -7.63 19.65
N ALA A 74 -4.64 -7.13 18.47
CA ALA A 74 -3.96 -5.87 18.29
C ALA A 74 -4.78 -4.67 18.81
N ASP A 75 -6.11 -4.64 18.54
CA ASP A 75 -7.00 -3.60 19.03
C ASP A 75 -7.09 -3.59 20.58
N VAL A 76 -7.06 -4.78 21.21
CA VAL A 76 -7.01 -4.89 22.67
C VAL A 76 -5.69 -4.36 23.23
N GLU A 77 -4.55 -4.74 22.63
CA GLU A 77 -3.23 -4.24 23.03
C GLU A 77 -3.15 -2.72 22.87
N ASP A 78 -3.71 -2.16 21.80
CA ASP A 78 -3.76 -0.71 21.57
C ASP A 78 -4.66 0.02 22.57
N ALA A 79 -5.81 -0.58 22.92
CA ALA A 79 -6.70 -0.02 23.92
C ALA A 79 -6.00 0.08 25.29
N GLU A 80 -5.22 -0.92 25.68
CA GLU A 80 -4.43 -0.93 26.91
C GLU A 80 -3.26 0.08 26.83
N ALA A 81 -2.56 0.13 25.70
CA ALA A 81 -1.43 1.04 25.46
C ALA A 81 -1.84 2.53 25.46
N ALA A 82 -3.08 2.85 25.11
CA ALA A 82 -3.60 4.22 25.10
C ALA A 82 -3.62 4.87 26.51
N PHE A 83 -3.59 4.06 27.57
CA PHE A 83 -3.59 4.50 28.96
C PHE A 83 -2.23 4.39 29.65
N THR A 84 -1.24 3.94 28.93
CA THR A 84 0.14 3.82 29.42
C THR A 84 1.04 4.63 28.49
N ASP A 85 2.04 5.35 29.06
CA ASP A 85 3.09 6.01 28.26
C ASP A 85 4.05 4.99 27.61
N ALA A 86 3.52 3.81 27.30
CA ALA A 86 4.30 2.73 26.73
C ALA A 86 4.71 3.07 25.29
N ARG A 87 5.97 2.76 24.95
CA ARG A 87 6.45 2.87 23.59
C ARG A 87 5.63 1.94 22.69
N PRO A 88 5.32 2.36 21.44
CA PRO A 88 4.57 1.52 20.50
C PRO A 88 5.25 0.16 20.30
N THR A 89 4.48 -0.90 20.38
CA THR A 89 4.94 -2.29 20.21
C THR A 89 3.98 -3.06 19.30
N GLY A 90 4.37 -4.27 18.90
CA GLY A 90 3.52 -5.17 18.14
C GLY A 90 3.77 -5.12 16.63
N LEU A 91 2.85 -5.66 15.86
CA LEU A 91 2.93 -5.75 14.41
C LEU A 91 2.11 -4.66 13.75
N LEU A 92 2.77 -3.77 13.03
CA LEU A 92 2.17 -2.76 12.17
C LEU A 92 2.07 -3.33 10.73
N ARG A 93 0.86 -3.39 10.19
CA ARG A 93 0.60 -3.82 8.82
C ARG A 93 0.24 -2.63 7.97
N VAL A 94 1.10 -2.34 6.99
CA VAL A 94 0.89 -1.25 6.03
C VAL A 94 0.81 -1.81 4.62
N ASP A 95 -0.07 -1.24 3.81
CA ASP A 95 -0.12 -1.53 2.39
C ASP A 95 0.25 -0.27 1.62
N VAL A 96 1.25 -0.37 0.74
CA VAL A 96 1.85 0.78 0.07
C VAL A 96 1.98 0.51 -1.41
N HIS A 97 1.68 1.49 -2.24
CA HIS A 97 2.05 1.41 -3.66
C HIS A 97 3.55 1.18 -3.80
N GLY A 98 3.97 0.18 -4.59
CA GLY A 98 5.36 -0.29 -4.61
C GLY A 98 6.39 0.79 -4.91
N THR A 99 6.09 1.73 -5.82
CA THR A 99 6.98 2.85 -6.13
C THR A 99 7.09 3.85 -4.98
N LEU A 100 5.98 4.14 -4.28
CA LEU A 100 6.01 4.95 -3.05
C LEU A 100 6.81 4.27 -1.95
N ALA A 101 6.67 2.94 -1.79
CA ALA A 101 7.44 2.19 -0.82
C ALA A 101 8.94 2.41 -1.05
N ARG A 102 9.41 2.21 -2.28
CA ARG A 102 10.83 2.36 -2.65
C ARG A 102 11.35 3.78 -2.53
N ALA A 103 10.54 4.77 -2.87
CA ALA A 103 10.97 6.15 -2.85
C ALA A 103 10.90 6.81 -1.46
N PHE A 104 9.84 6.52 -0.69
CA PHE A 104 9.52 7.30 0.51
C PHE A 104 9.47 6.49 1.82
N VAL A 105 9.37 5.17 1.77
CA VAL A 105 9.26 4.35 2.98
C VAL A 105 10.55 3.60 3.27
N LEU A 106 11.03 2.82 2.30
CA LEU A 106 12.16 1.91 2.53
C LEU A 106 13.49 2.60 2.84
N PRO A 107 13.85 3.75 2.23
CA PRO A 107 15.13 4.39 2.54
C PRO A 107 15.29 4.79 4.01
N ASP A 108 14.21 5.27 4.63
CA ASP A 108 14.24 5.79 6.01
C ASP A 108 13.66 4.78 7.04
N LEU A 109 13.24 3.59 6.57
CA LEU A 109 12.67 2.53 7.43
C LEU A 109 13.64 2.02 8.51
N PRO A 110 14.97 1.88 8.25
CA PRO A 110 15.91 1.48 9.29
C PRO A 110 15.91 2.42 10.48
N ASP A 111 15.86 3.74 10.26
CA ASP A 111 15.84 4.75 11.32
C ASP A 111 14.53 4.71 12.11
N PHE A 112 13.40 4.49 11.41
CA PHE A 112 12.11 4.28 12.06
C PHE A 112 12.13 3.06 12.99
N LEU A 113 12.66 1.92 12.54
CA LEU A 113 12.75 0.70 13.35
C LEU A 113 13.73 0.85 14.52
N ALA A 114 14.83 1.58 14.33
CA ALA A 114 15.76 1.89 15.42
C ALA A 114 15.10 2.76 16.51
N ARG A 115 14.25 3.72 16.11
CA ARG A 115 13.49 4.57 17.03
C ARG A 115 12.39 3.82 17.78
N TYR A 116 11.80 2.79 17.14
CA TYR A 116 10.70 2.00 17.71
C TYR A 116 11.03 0.49 17.71
N PRO A 117 11.98 0.04 18.53
CA PRO A 117 12.49 -1.35 18.50
C PRO A 117 11.46 -2.41 18.90
N GLY A 118 10.34 -2.00 19.49
CA GLY A 118 9.21 -2.89 19.83
C GLY A 118 8.26 -3.15 18.67
N LEU A 119 8.41 -2.42 17.54
CA LEU A 119 7.58 -2.61 16.36
C LEU A 119 8.18 -3.65 15.41
N ARG A 120 7.29 -4.42 14.82
CA ARG A 120 7.54 -5.22 13.62
C ARG A 120 6.67 -4.64 12.52
N VAL A 121 7.22 -4.45 11.33
CA VAL A 121 6.47 -3.88 10.20
C VAL A 121 6.28 -4.96 9.14
N HIS A 122 5.04 -5.12 8.69
CA HIS A 122 4.70 -5.89 7.50
C HIS A 122 4.27 -4.91 6.42
N ILE A 123 4.99 -4.88 5.30
CA ILE A 123 4.69 -4.04 4.15
C ILE A 123 4.09 -4.94 3.07
N GLY A 124 2.82 -4.72 2.76
CA GLY A 124 2.18 -5.23 1.56
C GLY A 124 2.40 -4.25 0.41
N GLU A 125 2.66 -4.77 -0.78
CA GLU A 125 2.74 -3.95 -1.99
C GLU A 125 1.59 -4.29 -2.93
N GLY A 126 0.82 -3.29 -3.36
CA GLY A 126 -0.25 -3.50 -4.31
C GLY A 126 -0.91 -2.19 -4.75
N ASP A 127 -1.61 -2.26 -5.89
CA ASP A 127 -2.39 -1.13 -6.44
C ASP A 127 -3.89 -1.36 -6.31
N ARG A 128 -4.31 -2.52 -5.79
CA ARG A 128 -5.74 -2.82 -5.62
C ARG A 128 -6.33 -2.07 -4.42
N LEU A 129 -7.61 -1.82 -4.50
CA LEU A 129 -8.38 -1.38 -3.33
C LEU A 129 -8.33 -2.49 -2.26
N VAL A 130 -7.80 -2.15 -1.10
CA VAL A 130 -7.65 -3.07 0.04
C VAL A 130 -8.80 -2.84 0.99
N ASP A 131 -9.55 -3.90 1.32
CA ASP A 131 -10.48 -3.86 2.44
C ASP A 131 -9.67 -3.96 3.75
N LEU A 132 -9.35 -2.81 4.35
CA LEU A 132 -8.51 -2.70 5.55
C LEU A 132 -9.00 -3.60 6.67
N VAL A 133 -10.32 -3.61 6.91
CA VAL A 133 -10.92 -4.38 8.00
C VAL A 133 -10.85 -5.88 7.71
N ARG A 134 -11.15 -6.28 6.48
CA ARG A 134 -11.15 -7.69 6.08
C ARG A 134 -9.75 -8.27 5.98
N GLU A 135 -8.79 -7.47 5.55
CA GLU A 135 -7.41 -7.92 5.33
C GLU A 135 -6.51 -7.66 6.55
N GLY A 136 -7.02 -6.95 7.57
CA GLY A 136 -6.29 -6.66 8.79
C GLY A 136 -5.11 -5.73 8.57
N VAL A 137 -5.26 -4.75 7.66
CA VAL A 137 -4.26 -3.72 7.37
C VAL A 137 -4.52 -2.52 8.27
N ASP A 138 -3.50 -2.00 8.92
CA ASP A 138 -3.61 -0.88 9.86
C ASP A 138 -3.70 0.47 9.12
N CYS A 139 -2.93 0.64 8.04
CA CYS A 139 -3.02 1.82 7.17
C CYS A 139 -2.53 1.53 5.75
N VAL A 140 -2.96 2.38 4.83
CA VAL A 140 -2.63 2.29 3.39
C VAL A 140 -2.09 3.63 2.91
N LEU A 141 -1.02 3.59 2.12
CA LEU A 141 -0.47 4.76 1.42
C LEU A 141 -0.74 4.64 -0.07
N ARG A 142 -1.47 5.61 -0.64
CA ARG A 142 -1.87 5.60 -2.06
C ARG A 142 -1.67 6.94 -2.73
N VAL A 143 -1.49 6.88 -4.05
CA VAL A 143 -1.55 8.03 -4.97
C VAL A 143 -2.92 8.06 -5.63
N GLY A 144 -3.44 9.25 -5.85
CA GLY A 144 -4.71 9.48 -6.54
C GLY A 144 -5.87 9.84 -5.60
N ASP A 145 -7.00 10.17 -6.19
CA ASP A 145 -8.19 10.54 -5.45
C ASP A 145 -8.86 9.33 -4.79
N LEU A 146 -9.37 9.58 -3.59
CA LEU A 146 -10.02 8.57 -2.77
C LEU A 146 -11.51 8.56 -3.05
N HIS A 147 -12.02 7.42 -3.49
CA HIS A 147 -13.45 7.24 -3.77
C HIS A 147 -14.20 6.46 -2.68
N ASP A 148 -13.52 5.99 -1.63
CA ASP A 148 -14.14 5.17 -0.58
C ASP A 148 -14.48 6.00 0.67
N SER A 149 -15.76 6.05 1.02
CA SER A 149 -16.31 6.81 2.14
C SER A 149 -16.19 6.11 3.50
N SER A 150 -15.76 4.85 3.55
CA SER A 150 -15.64 4.04 4.79
C SER A 150 -14.34 4.27 5.56
N MET A 151 -13.39 4.98 4.95
CA MET A 151 -12.07 5.24 5.49
C MET A 151 -11.85 6.72 5.79
N VAL A 152 -11.01 7.00 6.79
CA VAL A 152 -10.46 8.35 7.00
C VAL A 152 -9.25 8.49 6.11
N GLY A 153 -9.31 9.45 5.19
CA GLY A 153 -8.19 9.82 4.33
C GLY A 153 -7.53 11.10 4.83
N ARG A 154 -6.22 11.07 5.10
CA ARG A 154 -5.41 12.26 5.31
C ARG A 154 -4.51 12.45 4.11
N ARG A 155 -4.73 13.50 3.34
CA ARG A 155 -3.74 13.93 2.33
C ARG A 155 -2.48 14.41 3.05
N ILE A 156 -1.32 13.96 2.60
CA ILE A 156 -0.04 14.33 3.19
C ILE A 156 0.86 15.07 2.22
N ALA A 157 0.69 14.88 0.91
CA ALA A 157 1.46 15.55 -0.11
C ALA A 157 0.72 15.59 -1.46
N MET A 158 1.21 16.41 -2.37
CA MET A 158 0.93 16.38 -3.81
C MET A 158 2.22 16.05 -4.55
N LEU A 159 2.13 15.15 -5.52
CA LEU A 159 3.24 14.77 -6.39
C LEU A 159 3.13 15.48 -7.72
N GLU A 160 4.19 16.12 -8.16
CA GLU A 160 4.29 16.64 -9.52
C GLU A 160 4.22 15.45 -10.51
N GLU A 161 3.40 15.61 -11.55
CA GLU A 161 3.30 14.67 -12.65
C GLU A 161 4.05 15.21 -13.86
N VAL A 162 4.59 14.31 -14.68
CA VAL A 162 5.25 14.67 -15.92
C VAL A 162 4.80 13.79 -17.08
N THR A 163 4.73 14.40 -18.26
CA THR A 163 4.58 13.65 -19.51
C THR A 163 5.96 13.43 -20.12
N CYS A 164 6.31 12.20 -20.48
CA CYS A 164 7.61 11.89 -21.05
C CYS A 164 7.57 10.70 -22.03
N ALA A 165 8.63 10.59 -22.82
CA ALA A 165 8.89 9.47 -23.71
C ALA A 165 10.38 9.27 -23.89
N SER A 166 10.81 8.14 -24.48
CA SER A 166 12.21 7.94 -24.83
C SER A 166 12.62 8.76 -26.07
N PRO A 167 13.92 9.15 -26.18
CA PRO A 167 14.45 9.82 -27.37
C PRO A 167 14.13 9.07 -28.66
N GLY A 168 14.30 7.74 -28.68
CA GLY A 168 14.03 6.94 -29.86
C GLY A 168 12.56 6.89 -30.28
N TYR A 169 11.61 7.08 -29.35
CA TYR A 169 10.20 7.29 -29.69
C TYR A 169 10.01 8.66 -30.36
N LEU A 170 10.58 9.71 -29.74
CA LEU A 170 10.46 11.09 -30.23
C LEU A 170 11.14 11.30 -31.61
N GLU A 171 12.24 10.60 -31.88
CA GLU A 171 12.88 10.62 -33.21
C GLU A 171 11.97 10.07 -34.32
N ARG A 172 11.14 9.05 -34.02
CA ARG A 172 10.21 8.44 -34.98
C ARG A 172 8.90 9.20 -35.16
N HIS A 173 8.40 9.83 -34.09
CA HIS A 173 7.05 10.41 -34.07
C HIS A 173 7.04 11.94 -33.96
N GLY A 174 8.22 12.57 -33.78
CA GLY A 174 8.31 14.00 -33.44
C GLY A 174 8.21 14.28 -31.96
N THR A 175 8.59 15.48 -31.55
CA THR A 175 8.46 15.95 -30.17
C THR A 175 7.29 16.93 -30.10
N PRO A 176 6.18 16.58 -29.45
CA PRO A 176 5.00 17.46 -29.38
C PRO A 176 5.34 18.73 -28.56
N GLN A 177 4.98 19.89 -29.08
CA GLN A 177 5.14 21.21 -28.44
C GLN A 177 3.83 21.75 -27.91
N THR A 178 2.71 21.34 -28.50
CA THR A 178 1.34 21.73 -28.13
C THR A 178 0.47 20.48 -28.00
N LEU A 179 -0.73 20.63 -27.41
CA LEU A 179 -1.69 19.52 -27.33
C LEU A 179 -2.18 19.06 -28.70
N ASP A 180 -2.21 19.95 -29.67
CA ASP A 180 -2.62 19.61 -31.04
C ASP A 180 -1.58 18.70 -31.74
N ASP A 181 -0.32 18.81 -31.37
CA ASP A 181 0.76 17.95 -31.90
C ASP A 181 0.65 16.51 -31.40
N LEU A 182 -0.21 16.24 -30.43
CA LEU A 182 -0.45 14.87 -29.94
C LEU A 182 -1.21 13.99 -30.95
N GLU A 183 -1.78 14.60 -31.99
CA GLU A 183 -2.38 13.84 -33.09
C GLU A 183 -1.30 12.95 -33.76
N GLY A 184 -1.59 11.66 -33.89
CA GLY A 184 -0.64 10.66 -34.43
C GLY A 184 0.33 10.06 -33.41
N HIS A 185 0.36 10.58 -32.18
CA HIS A 185 1.08 9.92 -31.08
C HIS A 185 0.29 8.76 -30.47
N VAL A 186 1.02 7.87 -29.81
CA VAL A 186 0.45 6.77 -29.03
C VAL A 186 0.90 6.88 -27.57
N ALA A 187 0.05 6.44 -26.66
CA ALA A 187 0.39 6.34 -25.26
C ALA A 187 0.49 4.87 -24.80
N ILE A 188 1.22 4.60 -23.74
CA ILE A 188 1.08 3.37 -22.98
C ILE A 188 -0.12 3.58 -22.06
N GLY A 189 -1.20 2.81 -22.28
CA GLY A 189 -2.44 2.98 -21.54
C GLY A 189 -2.28 2.49 -20.10
N PHE A 190 -2.53 3.38 -19.13
CA PHE A 190 -2.55 3.00 -17.73
C PHE A 190 -3.98 2.68 -17.29
N VAL A 191 -4.21 1.43 -16.86
CA VAL A 191 -5.52 0.97 -16.41
C VAL A 191 -5.65 1.22 -14.92
N SER A 192 -6.62 2.05 -14.54
CA SER A 192 -6.94 2.29 -13.14
C SER A 192 -7.51 1.02 -12.48
N THR A 193 -6.91 0.60 -11.37
CA THR A 193 -7.42 -0.52 -10.58
C THR A 193 -8.76 -0.21 -9.88
N ALA A 194 -9.07 1.08 -9.70
CA ALA A 194 -10.32 1.53 -9.10
C ALA A 194 -11.50 1.47 -10.07
N THR A 195 -11.29 1.83 -11.35
CA THR A 195 -12.36 1.92 -12.36
C THR A 195 -12.32 0.81 -13.39
N GLY A 196 -11.18 0.12 -13.55
CA GLY A 196 -10.95 -0.86 -14.62
C GLY A 196 -10.80 -0.23 -16.00
N SER A 197 -10.78 1.09 -16.10
CA SER A 197 -10.67 1.83 -17.35
C SER A 197 -9.28 2.40 -17.55
N THR A 198 -8.87 2.55 -18.83
CA THR A 198 -7.65 3.28 -19.18
C THR A 198 -7.82 4.76 -18.86
N LEU A 199 -6.87 5.34 -18.12
CA LEU A 199 -6.86 6.76 -17.79
C LEU A 199 -6.45 7.58 -19.04
N PRO A 200 -7.12 8.71 -19.31
CA PRO A 200 -6.65 9.67 -20.29
C PRO A 200 -5.36 10.35 -19.78
N LEU A 201 -4.62 10.97 -20.68
CA LEU A 201 -3.58 11.93 -20.31
C LEU A 201 -4.25 13.24 -19.92
N GLU A 202 -3.82 13.83 -18.81
CA GLU A 202 -4.35 15.09 -18.30
C GLU A 202 -3.33 16.21 -18.53
N PHE A 203 -3.82 17.40 -18.91
CA PHE A 203 -2.97 18.57 -19.13
C PHE A 203 -3.65 19.82 -18.56
N VAL A 204 -2.90 20.64 -17.86
CA VAL A 204 -3.36 21.96 -17.41
C VAL A 204 -3.04 22.99 -18.49
N HIS A 205 -4.06 23.54 -19.13
CA HIS A 205 -3.93 24.57 -20.16
C HIS A 205 -4.87 25.74 -19.88
N GLY A 206 -4.33 26.94 -19.73
CA GLY A 206 -5.13 28.14 -19.41
C GLY A 206 -5.85 28.05 -18.04
N GLY A 207 -5.38 27.24 -17.11
CA GLY A 207 -6.02 27.02 -15.81
C GLY A 207 -7.13 25.96 -15.83
N GLU A 208 -7.40 25.35 -16.96
CA GLU A 208 -8.37 24.25 -17.11
C GLU A 208 -7.67 22.91 -17.35
N VAL A 209 -8.26 21.84 -16.82
CA VAL A 209 -7.79 20.47 -17.07
C VAL A 209 -8.38 19.97 -18.38
N ARG A 210 -7.51 19.55 -19.30
CA ARG A 210 -7.89 18.92 -20.57
C ARG A 210 -7.47 17.46 -20.57
N ASN A 211 -8.41 16.58 -20.88
CA ASN A 211 -8.20 15.14 -21.01
C ASN A 211 -7.98 14.80 -22.48
N VAL A 212 -6.87 14.12 -22.76
CA VAL A 212 -6.52 13.65 -24.10
C VAL A 212 -6.41 12.11 -24.08
N THR A 213 -7.23 11.45 -24.88
CA THR A 213 -7.17 10.00 -25.04
C THR A 213 -6.40 9.67 -26.31
N LEU A 214 -5.23 9.07 -26.16
CA LEU A 214 -4.42 8.60 -27.27
C LEU A 214 -4.63 7.10 -27.53
N PRO A 215 -4.43 6.63 -28.77
CA PRO A 215 -4.36 5.22 -29.06
C PRO A 215 -3.30 4.54 -28.21
N SER A 216 -3.59 3.31 -27.76
CA SER A 216 -2.66 2.50 -26.97
C SER A 216 -2.57 1.10 -27.53
N VAL A 217 -1.36 0.65 -27.88
CA VAL A 217 -1.12 -0.73 -28.33
C VAL A 217 -0.82 -1.68 -27.16
N VAL A 218 -0.47 -1.11 -26.02
CA VAL A 218 -0.23 -1.83 -24.75
C VAL A 218 -0.89 -1.08 -23.62
N THR A 219 -1.60 -1.82 -22.77
CA THR A 219 -2.16 -1.29 -21.52
C THR A 219 -1.56 -2.02 -20.32
N VAL A 220 -1.32 -1.30 -19.25
CA VAL A 220 -0.73 -1.82 -18.01
C VAL A 220 -1.46 -1.26 -16.78
N SER A 221 -1.37 -1.97 -15.67
CA SER A 221 -1.87 -1.50 -14.36
C SER A 221 -0.75 -1.26 -13.35
N GLY A 222 0.51 -1.54 -13.72
CA GLY A 222 1.67 -1.38 -12.84
C GLY A 222 2.57 -0.24 -13.29
N ALA A 223 2.87 0.68 -12.37
CA ALA A 223 3.64 1.89 -12.67
C ALA A 223 5.08 1.62 -13.16
N GLU A 224 5.76 0.61 -12.62
CA GLU A 224 7.11 0.24 -13.09
C GLU A 224 7.09 -0.31 -14.50
N THR A 225 6.12 -1.16 -14.84
CA THR A 225 5.94 -1.68 -16.19
C THR A 225 5.65 -0.54 -17.17
N ASN A 226 4.81 0.43 -16.76
CA ASN A 226 4.53 1.63 -17.54
C ASN A 226 5.82 2.38 -17.93
N THR A 227 6.64 2.69 -16.93
CA THR A 227 7.93 3.38 -17.14
C THR A 227 8.90 2.54 -17.99
N MET A 228 8.97 1.23 -17.76
CA MET A 228 9.83 0.34 -18.56
C MET A 228 9.45 0.36 -20.05
N LEU A 229 8.16 0.29 -20.37
CA LEU A 229 7.68 0.33 -21.75
C LEU A 229 7.97 1.68 -22.42
N ALA A 230 7.93 2.79 -21.66
CA ALA A 230 8.33 4.09 -22.18
C ALA A 230 9.83 4.14 -22.52
N ARG A 231 10.69 3.58 -21.67
CA ARG A 231 12.14 3.43 -21.96
C ARG A 231 12.39 2.61 -23.24
N LEU A 232 11.54 1.61 -23.48
CA LEU A 232 11.59 0.80 -24.71
C LEU A 232 11.02 1.52 -25.96
N GLY A 233 10.51 2.74 -25.82
CA GLY A 233 10.04 3.55 -26.94
C GLY A 233 8.67 3.17 -27.49
N LEU A 234 7.77 2.66 -26.63
CA LEU A 234 6.45 2.21 -27.04
C LEU A 234 5.37 3.30 -26.97
N GLY A 235 5.67 4.47 -26.44
CA GLY A 235 4.71 5.57 -26.39
C GLY A 235 5.00 6.60 -25.30
N LEU A 236 4.10 7.58 -25.21
CA LEU A 236 4.06 8.58 -24.17
C LEU A 236 3.51 7.97 -22.88
N ILE A 237 3.99 8.47 -21.74
CA ILE A 237 3.43 8.17 -20.40
C ILE A 237 3.24 9.46 -19.60
N GLN A 238 2.29 9.43 -18.65
CA GLN A 238 2.21 10.38 -17.55
C GLN A 238 2.44 9.64 -16.24
N VAL A 239 3.36 10.15 -15.43
CA VAL A 239 3.77 9.53 -14.16
C VAL A 239 4.25 10.57 -13.18
N PRO A 240 4.19 10.31 -11.87
CA PRO A 240 4.86 11.14 -10.88
C PRO A 240 6.33 11.33 -11.20
N LEU A 241 6.81 12.56 -11.07
CA LEU A 241 8.20 12.95 -11.40
C LEU A 241 9.23 12.02 -10.75
N TYR A 242 9.03 11.63 -9.49
CA TYR A 242 9.97 10.79 -8.76
C TYR A 242 10.18 9.39 -9.40
N HIS A 243 9.22 8.89 -10.21
CA HIS A 243 9.38 7.62 -10.94
C HIS A 243 10.46 7.69 -12.01
N VAL A 244 10.58 8.86 -12.64
CA VAL A 244 11.41 9.06 -13.85
C VAL A 244 12.48 10.13 -13.65
N ALA A 245 12.65 10.64 -12.44
CA ALA A 245 13.62 11.70 -12.16
C ALA A 245 15.04 11.33 -12.61
N LYS A 246 15.46 10.08 -12.38
CA LYS A 246 16.73 9.57 -12.84
C LYS A 246 16.78 9.46 -14.36
N ASP A 247 15.73 8.93 -14.99
CA ASP A 247 15.66 8.77 -16.45
C ASP A 247 15.71 10.13 -17.18
N LEU A 248 15.06 11.15 -16.60
CA LEU A 248 15.12 12.52 -17.11
C LEU A 248 16.50 13.12 -16.96
N ALA A 249 17.18 12.84 -15.82
CA ALA A 249 18.53 13.36 -15.55
C ALA A 249 19.59 12.73 -16.46
N ASP A 250 19.48 11.43 -16.78
CA ASP A 250 20.42 10.71 -17.64
C ASP A 250 20.01 10.68 -19.12
N GLY A 251 18.85 11.27 -19.47
CA GLY A 251 18.37 11.38 -20.84
C GLY A 251 17.74 10.11 -21.43
N THR A 252 17.51 9.07 -20.61
CA THR A 252 16.81 7.84 -21.03
C THR A 252 15.35 8.13 -21.38
N LEU A 253 14.74 9.10 -20.68
CA LEU A 253 13.45 9.70 -21.00
C LEU A 253 13.61 11.20 -21.16
N VAL A 254 12.75 11.81 -21.97
CA VAL A 254 12.69 13.25 -22.20
C VAL A 254 11.30 13.76 -21.84
N ARG A 255 11.24 14.81 -21.05
CA ARG A 255 9.99 15.52 -20.74
C ARG A 255 9.44 16.18 -22.00
N VAL A 256 8.16 16.02 -22.25
CA VAL A 256 7.43 16.69 -23.33
C VAL A 256 6.32 17.56 -22.76
N LEU A 257 5.91 18.60 -23.48
CA LEU A 257 4.87 19.55 -23.09
C LEU A 257 5.10 20.17 -21.69
N PRO A 258 6.31 20.71 -21.40
CA PRO A 258 6.64 21.23 -20.06
C PRO A 258 5.75 22.41 -19.63
N ASP A 259 5.24 23.19 -20.60
CA ASP A 259 4.36 24.36 -20.36
C ASP A 259 2.89 23.96 -20.14
N GLN A 260 2.58 22.69 -20.29
CA GLN A 260 1.24 22.10 -20.11
C GLN A 260 1.37 20.87 -19.21
N PRO A 261 1.74 21.07 -17.94
CA PRO A 261 1.97 19.96 -17.02
C PRO A 261 0.68 19.20 -16.72
N PRO A 262 0.77 17.92 -16.39
CA PRO A 262 -0.36 17.17 -15.84
C PRO A 262 -0.81 17.74 -14.49
N THR A 263 -2.03 17.39 -14.07
CA THR A 263 -2.53 17.67 -12.72
C THR A 263 -1.70 16.92 -11.68
N PRO A 264 -1.22 17.59 -10.60
CA PRO A 264 -0.50 16.91 -9.53
C PRO A 264 -1.36 15.85 -8.85
N SER A 265 -0.78 14.71 -8.50
CA SER A 265 -1.47 13.60 -7.86
C SER A 265 -1.39 13.68 -6.33
N PRO A 266 -2.54 13.59 -5.60
CA PRO A 266 -2.51 13.57 -4.15
C PRO A 266 -1.95 12.26 -3.61
N VAL A 267 -1.16 12.35 -2.54
CA VAL A 267 -0.76 11.22 -1.70
C VAL A 267 -1.59 11.22 -0.45
N SER A 268 -2.25 10.11 -0.19
CA SER A 268 -3.15 9.97 0.94
C SER A 268 -2.81 8.76 1.78
N LEU A 269 -2.89 8.96 3.09
CA LEU A 269 -2.90 7.89 4.09
C LEU A 269 -4.34 7.56 4.43
N LEU A 270 -4.68 6.29 4.29
CA LEU A 270 -5.99 5.74 4.60
C LEU A 270 -5.87 4.84 5.83
N TYR A 271 -6.80 4.98 6.75
CA TYR A 271 -6.91 4.13 7.94
C TYR A 271 -8.37 3.99 8.36
N PRO A 272 -8.73 2.93 9.11
CA PRO A 272 -10.10 2.72 9.55
C PRO A 272 -10.60 3.89 10.42
N HIS A 273 -11.89 4.21 10.30
CA HIS A 273 -12.55 5.24 11.12
C HIS A 273 -12.68 4.74 12.57
N SER A 274 -11.60 4.83 13.35
CA SER A 274 -11.63 4.60 14.79
C SER A 274 -11.57 5.93 15.54
N ARG A 275 -12.22 6.01 16.70
CA ARG A 275 -12.20 7.22 17.55
C ARG A 275 -10.79 7.60 18.02
N GLN A 276 -9.87 6.63 18.07
CA GLN A 276 -8.46 6.82 18.41
C GLN A 276 -7.60 5.95 17.51
N LEU A 277 -6.61 6.57 16.87
CA LEU A 277 -5.55 5.84 16.18
C LEU A 277 -4.69 5.09 17.19
N SER A 278 -4.36 3.85 16.88
CA SER A 278 -3.42 3.10 17.70
C SER A 278 -2.05 3.80 17.74
N PRO A 279 -1.33 3.70 18.87
CA PRO A 279 -0.02 4.35 19.03
C PRO A 279 0.96 3.98 17.89
N ARG A 280 0.97 2.71 17.44
CA ARG A 280 1.84 2.27 16.34
C ARG A 280 1.49 2.90 15.00
N VAL A 281 0.19 3.06 14.71
CA VAL A 281 -0.28 3.72 13.47
C VAL A 281 0.04 5.21 13.52
N ARG A 282 -0.19 5.86 14.66
CA ARG A 282 0.09 7.30 14.84
C ARG A 282 1.56 7.63 14.57
N VAL A 283 2.49 6.91 15.21
CA VAL A 283 3.92 7.18 15.03
C VAL A 283 4.39 6.90 13.60
N PHE A 284 3.76 5.97 12.91
CA PHE A 284 4.06 5.68 11.51
C PHE A 284 3.54 6.80 10.59
N ILE A 285 2.32 7.29 10.81
CA ILE A 285 1.74 8.41 10.06
C ILE A 285 2.58 9.68 10.24
N ASP A 286 2.97 9.99 11.48
CA ASP A 286 3.77 11.17 11.81
C ASP A 286 5.17 11.08 11.19
N TRP A 287 5.77 9.88 11.23
CA TRP A 287 7.05 9.63 10.59
C TRP A 287 6.96 9.77 9.07
N LEU A 288 5.95 9.18 8.42
CA LEU A 288 5.75 9.34 6.97
C LEU A 288 5.55 10.79 6.57
N ALA A 289 4.73 11.55 7.29
CA ALA A 289 4.55 12.96 7.02
C ALA A 289 5.89 13.72 7.09
N GLY A 290 6.75 13.40 8.05
CA GLY A 290 8.11 13.93 8.15
C GLY A 290 8.99 13.55 6.96
N THR A 291 8.90 12.30 6.50
CA THR A 291 9.66 11.81 5.33
C THR A 291 9.26 12.54 4.03
N PHE A 292 7.97 12.74 3.81
CA PHE A 292 7.50 13.53 2.66
C PHE A 292 7.93 15.00 2.78
N SER A 293 7.85 15.58 3.98
CA SER A 293 8.29 16.96 4.21
C SER A 293 9.79 17.16 3.94
N ALA A 294 10.61 16.20 4.28
CA ALA A 294 12.06 16.26 4.02
C ALA A 294 12.40 16.25 2.52
N ARG A 295 11.50 15.71 1.68
CA ARG A 295 11.63 15.68 0.21
C ARG A 295 10.79 16.75 -0.51
N ALA A 296 10.29 17.73 0.23
CA ALA A 296 9.61 18.89 -0.35
C ALA A 296 10.57 19.64 -1.30
N GLY A 297 10.10 19.94 -2.53
CA GLY A 297 10.91 20.53 -3.59
C GLY A 297 11.48 19.54 -4.62
N GLU A 298 11.46 18.23 -4.34
CA GLU A 298 11.84 17.17 -5.31
C GLU A 298 10.61 16.67 -6.08
N GLY A 299 9.75 17.57 -6.57
CA GLY A 299 8.46 17.20 -7.18
C GLY A 299 7.40 16.81 -6.14
N VAL A 300 7.61 17.15 -4.87
CA VAL A 300 6.69 16.92 -3.75
C VAL A 300 6.29 18.24 -3.14
N THR A 301 4.98 18.49 -3.02
CA THR A 301 4.42 19.64 -2.32
C THR A 301 3.63 19.17 -1.11
N MET A 302 3.90 19.76 0.06
CA MET A 302 3.15 19.46 1.29
C MET A 302 1.78 20.17 1.29
N ILE A 303 0.80 19.58 1.95
CA ILE A 303 -0.56 20.12 2.10
C ILE A 303 -0.77 20.56 3.55
#